data_69789acdd5294ab5cdb05f8487e0de39
#
_entry.id   69789acdd5294ab5cdb05f8487e0de39
#
_cell.length_a   1.000
_cell.length_b   1.000
_cell.length_c   1.000
_cell.angle_alpha   90.00
_cell.angle_beta   90.00
_cell.angle_gamma   90.00
#
_symmetry.space_group_name_H-M   'P 1'
#
loop_
_entity.id
_entity.type
_entity.pdbx_description
1 polymer ?
#
loop_
_entity_poly.entity_id
_entity_poly.type
_entity_poly.pdbx_seq_one_letter_code
_entity_poly.pdbx_strand_id
1 'polypeptide(L)'
;MFKLFKNFTKKDCLIILISISLIVFQVYLDLKLPDYMSEITRLVQTEGVKLNEVLTQGFYMLSCAFGSLISAIIVGYFASLLSSNFSFNLRKKIFRKVSTFSTEQMKNFSTASLITRTTNDVTQIEMLIGMGLQMLIKAPIMAVWAVSKILNKSIEWSMLTASGVVILLITIIILLIIVLPRFEKVQKLIDKVNKVTRENLTGIRVIRAFNAEKFQQDRFECVNNDLTKTQLFNQKCFAILNPVMNIVMHFLTLGIYFIGAILINEANMLDKITLFSNMVVFSSYGMQVIMSFLMLAMIFMIWPRAQVSAKRINEVLDTKITITDGNVIDAKPLGTVEFKNVSFKYPDADEYLLEDISFKANKGETVAFIGSTGSGKSTLINLVPRFYDVTKGEVLVDDVNVKDYKQEVLHSKIGYISQKAVMFTGTVLENVAYGDNLKEKVTKEEIKKAIDVAQATDFVSKMENGYDSHIARGGTNISGGQKQRLSIARAIAYKPEIYIFDDSFSALDYKTDAILRRELKKYTKDATCLIVAQRIGTIMNADKIIVLDKGKCVGMGTHKELLKNCEVYKEIALSQLSEEELNEG
;
A
#
# COMPACT_ATOMS: atom_id res chain seq x y z
N MET A 1 7.36 -12.83 -7.51
CA MET A 1 6.23 -12.95 -8.46
C MET A 1 5.48 -14.26 -8.28
N PHE A 2 6.09 -15.44 -8.46
CA PHE A 2 5.43 -16.77 -8.37
C PHE A 2 4.68 -17.00 -7.05
N LYS A 3 5.15 -16.43 -5.93
CA LYS A 3 4.48 -16.52 -4.63
C LYS A 3 3.09 -15.84 -4.64
N LEU A 4 2.94 -14.73 -5.36
CA LEU A 4 1.66 -14.05 -5.50
C LEU A 4 0.68 -14.85 -6.35
N PHE A 5 1.14 -15.55 -7.37
CA PHE A 5 0.29 -16.38 -8.23
C PHE A 5 -0.32 -17.59 -7.51
N LYS A 6 0.25 -18.00 -6.37
CA LYS A 6 -0.41 -19.01 -5.49
C LYS A 6 -1.75 -18.54 -4.91
N ASN A 7 -2.05 -17.24 -5.01
CA ASN A 7 -3.35 -16.69 -4.57
C ASN A 7 -4.47 -16.84 -5.61
N PHE A 8 -4.20 -17.41 -6.80
CA PHE A 8 -5.26 -17.75 -7.74
C PHE A 8 -6.17 -18.85 -7.17
N THR A 9 -7.46 -18.64 -7.33
CA THR A 9 -8.47 -19.63 -6.95
C THR A 9 -8.59 -20.73 -8.02
N LYS A 10 -9.25 -21.85 -7.68
CA LYS A 10 -9.53 -22.90 -8.67
C LYS A 10 -10.35 -22.39 -9.87
N LYS A 11 -11.23 -21.40 -9.64
CA LYS A 11 -12.01 -20.74 -10.71
C LYS A 11 -11.10 -19.91 -11.63
N ASP A 12 -10.14 -19.18 -11.06
CA ASP A 12 -9.17 -18.39 -11.84
C ASP A 12 -8.31 -19.30 -12.73
N CYS A 13 -7.88 -20.46 -12.20
CA CYS A 13 -7.11 -21.44 -12.97
C CYS A 13 -7.94 -22.00 -14.15
N LEU A 14 -9.23 -22.23 -13.97
CA LEU A 14 -10.12 -22.66 -15.05
C LEU A 14 -10.26 -21.58 -16.13
N ILE A 15 -10.45 -20.31 -15.72
CA ILE A 15 -10.52 -19.16 -16.65
C ILE A 15 -9.22 -19.02 -17.44
N ILE A 16 -8.06 -19.19 -16.80
CA ILE A 16 -6.75 -19.17 -17.47
C ILE A 16 -6.68 -20.27 -18.53
N LEU A 17 -7.09 -21.51 -18.18
CA LEU A 17 -7.05 -22.64 -19.11
C LEU A 17 -7.96 -22.42 -20.32
N ILE A 18 -9.18 -21.93 -20.10
CA ILE A 18 -10.11 -21.56 -21.18
C ILE A 18 -9.51 -20.44 -22.05
N SER A 19 -8.91 -19.41 -21.42
CA SER A 19 -8.27 -18.32 -22.14
C SER A 19 -7.11 -18.79 -23.01
N ILE A 20 -6.28 -19.71 -22.50
CA ILE A 20 -5.18 -20.31 -23.29
C ILE A 20 -5.75 -21.06 -24.50
N SER A 21 -6.78 -21.88 -24.32
CA SER A 21 -7.41 -22.63 -25.41
C SER A 21 -7.99 -21.67 -26.49
N LEU A 22 -8.64 -20.60 -26.08
CA LEU A 22 -9.16 -19.58 -26.98
C LEU A 22 -8.06 -18.81 -27.69
N ILE A 23 -6.94 -18.51 -27.02
CA ILE A 23 -5.78 -17.87 -27.66
C ILE A 23 -5.17 -18.78 -28.72
N VAL A 24 -5.00 -20.08 -28.43
CA VAL A 24 -4.52 -21.05 -29.42
C VAL A 24 -5.44 -21.10 -30.61
N PHE A 25 -6.76 -21.16 -30.39
CA PHE A 25 -7.77 -21.15 -31.43
C PHE A 25 -7.74 -19.85 -32.24
N GLN A 26 -7.61 -18.70 -31.58
CA GLN A 26 -7.45 -17.40 -32.22
C GLN A 26 -6.22 -17.37 -33.13
N VAL A 27 -5.06 -17.84 -32.65
CA VAL A 27 -3.82 -17.90 -33.45
C VAL A 27 -4.00 -18.83 -34.65
N TYR A 28 -4.69 -19.96 -34.47
CA TYR A 28 -5.02 -20.86 -35.59
C TYR A 28 -5.83 -20.13 -36.67
N LEU A 29 -6.87 -19.40 -36.29
CA LEU A 29 -7.69 -18.63 -37.22
C LEU A 29 -6.89 -17.50 -37.90
N ASP A 30 -6.08 -16.76 -37.12
CA ASP A 30 -5.23 -15.69 -37.64
C ASP A 30 -4.23 -16.20 -38.69
N LEU A 31 -3.67 -17.41 -38.50
CA LEU A 31 -2.74 -18.06 -39.43
C LEU A 31 -3.44 -18.73 -40.63
N LYS A 32 -4.75 -18.93 -40.57
CA LYS A 32 -5.55 -19.42 -41.70
C LYS A 32 -5.89 -18.32 -42.68
N LEU A 33 -5.95 -17.06 -42.26
CA LEU A 33 -6.26 -15.93 -43.15
C LEU A 33 -5.31 -15.82 -44.35
N PRO A 34 -3.95 -15.89 -44.16
CA PRO A 34 -3.05 -15.91 -45.29
C PRO A 34 -3.21 -17.13 -46.21
N ASP A 35 -3.55 -18.31 -45.65
CA ASP A 35 -3.77 -19.51 -46.47
C ASP A 35 -4.97 -19.31 -47.44
N TYR A 36 -6.10 -18.74 -46.97
CA TYR A 36 -7.23 -18.41 -47.84
C TYR A 36 -6.92 -17.30 -48.84
N MET A 37 -6.11 -16.29 -48.42
CA MET A 37 -5.61 -15.26 -49.31
C MET A 37 -4.80 -15.84 -50.46
N SER A 38 -3.96 -16.84 -50.18
CA SER A 38 -3.20 -17.59 -51.18
C SER A 38 -4.12 -18.26 -52.20
N GLU A 39 -5.13 -18.96 -51.70
CA GLU A 39 -6.05 -19.70 -52.57
C GLU A 39 -6.88 -18.74 -53.46
N ILE A 40 -7.35 -17.62 -52.89
CA ILE A 40 -8.03 -16.56 -53.68
C ILE A 40 -7.12 -16.03 -54.78
N THR A 41 -5.83 -15.74 -54.44
CA THR A 41 -4.86 -15.22 -55.39
C THR A 41 -4.61 -16.23 -56.53
N ARG A 42 -4.52 -17.52 -56.20
CA ARG A 42 -4.36 -18.61 -57.17
C ARG A 42 -5.57 -18.73 -58.10
N LEU A 43 -6.79 -18.74 -57.53
CA LEU A 43 -8.03 -18.85 -58.28
C LEU A 43 -8.24 -17.69 -59.26
N VAL A 44 -7.94 -16.45 -58.83
CA VAL A 44 -8.08 -15.24 -59.69
C VAL A 44 -7.12 -15.27 -60.87
N GLN A 45 -5.97 -15.92 -60.78
CA GLN A 45 -4.98 -16.04 -61.86
C GLN A 45 -5.20 -17.25 -62.75
N THR A 46 -6.10 -18.17 -62.39
CA THR A 46 -6.36 -19.38 -63.17
C THR A 46 -7.52 -19.11 -64.14
N GLU A 47 -7.28 -19.31 -65.46
CA GLU A 47 -8.32 -19.14 -66.45
C GLU A 47 -9.45 -20.14 -66.30
N GLY A 48 -10.69 -19.71 -66.45
CA GLY A 48 -11.90 -20.54 -66.42
C GLY A 48 -12.49 -20.77 -65.02
N VAL A 49 -11.96 -20.16 -63.95
CA VAL A 49 -12.51 -20.27 -62.59
C VAL A 49 -13.79 -19.45 -62.45
N LYS A 50 -14.80 -20.06 -61.84
CA LYS A 50 -16.10 -19.39 -61.59
C LYS A 50 -15.98 -18.43 -60.41
N LEU A 51 -16.62 -17.26 -60.52
CA LEU A 51 -16.68 -16.25 -59.45
C LEU A 51 -17.14 -16.83 -58.10
N ASN A 52 -18.06 -17.82 -58.13
CA ASN A 52 -18.54 -18.48 -56.92
C ASN A 52 -17.43 -19.19 -56.11
N GLU A 53 -16.40 -19.72 -56.75
CA GLU A 53 -15.29 -20.38 -56.07
C GLU A 53 -14.44 -19.37 -55.28
N VAL A 54 -14.17 -18.21 -55.89
CA VAL A 54 -13.48 -17.09 -55.27
C VAL A 54 -14.29 -16.54 -54.10
N LEU A 55 -15.59 -16.34 -54.27
CA LEU A 55 -16.50 -15.87 -53.23
C LEU A 55 -16.58 -16.86 -52.05
N THR A 56 -16.53 -18.17 -52.31
CA THR A 56 -16.53 -19.19 -51.26
C THR A 56 -15.27 -19.10 -50.38
N GLN A 57 -14.10 -18.94 -50.97
CA GLN A 57 -12.85 -18.75 -50.21
C GLN A 57 -12.87 -17.42 -49.46
N GLY A 58 -13.42 -16.34 -50.05
CA GLY A 58 -13.63 -15.06 -49.36
C GLY A 58 -14.56 -15.19 -48.15
N PHE A 59 -15.62 -15.99 -48.26
CA PHE A 59 -16.52 -16.26 -47.15
C PHE A 59 -15.83 -17.05 -46.02
N TYR A 60 -14.99 -18.05 -46.31
CA TYR A 60 -14.19 -18.76 -45.30
C TYR A 60 -13.17 -17.83 -44.63
N MET A 61 -12.52 -16.98 -45.42
CA MET A 61 -11.60 -15.97 -44.88
C MET A 61 -12.31 -15.02 -43.91
N LEU A 62 -13.49 -14.52 -44.29
CA LEU A 62 -14.32 -13.64 -43.47
C LEU A 62 -14.78 -14.36 -42.18
N SER A 63 -15.19 -15.64 -42.28
CA SER A 63 -15.60 -16.45 -41.14
C SER A 63 -14.45 -16.66 -40.15
N CYS A 64 -13.22 -16.89 -40.63
CA CYS A 64 -12.04 -16.96 -39.79
C CYS A 64 -11.74 -15.63 -39.10
N ALA A 65 -11.87 -14.49 -39.82
CA ALA A 65 -11.67 -13.17 -39.23
C ALA A 65 -12.70 -12.88 -38.11
N PHE A 66 -13.98 -13.18 -38.35
CA PHE A 66 -15.02 -13.05 -37.31
C PHE A 66 -14.78 -13.99 -36.14
N GLY A 67 -14.39 -15.24 -36.36
CA GLY A 67 -14.05 -16.20 -35.32
C GLY A 67 -12.86 -15.72 -34.45
N SER A 68 -11.82 -15.16 -35.09
CA SER A 68 -10.69 -14.54 -34.40
C SER A 68 -11.12 -13.34 -33.57
N LEU A 69 -11.95 -12.44 -34.13
CA LEU A 69 -12.49 -11.28 -33.41
C LEU A 69 -13.28 -11.69 -32.16
N ILE A 70 -14.20 -12.64 -32.30
CA ILE A 70 -15.01 -13.15 -31.16
C ILE A 70 -14.10 -13.75 -30.11
N SER A 71 -13.12 -14.56 -30.49
CA SER A 71 -12.14 -15.15 -29.59
C SER A 71 -11.34 -14.09 -28.85
N ALA A 72 -10.90 -13.04 -29.54
CA ALA A 72 -10.17 -11.92 -28.95
C ALA A 72 -11.00 -11.17 -27.91
N ILE A 73 -12.28 -10.90 -28.19
CA ILE A 73 -13.22 -10.25 -27.26
C ILE A 73 -13.40 -11.09 -25.99
N ILE A 74 -13.63 -12.40 -26.15
CA ILE A 74 -13.84 -13.32 -25.00
C ILE A 74 -12.56 -13.40 -24.14
N VAL A 75 -11.40 -13.53 -24.77
CA VAL A 75 -10.11 -13.56 -24.08
C VAL A 75 -9.86 -12.22 -23.35
N GLY A 76 -10.17 -11.08 -23.99
CA GLY A 76 -10.08 -9.75 -23.37
C GLY A 76 -10.97 -9.62 -22.14
N TYR A 77 -12.20 -10.11 -22.22
CA TYR A 77 -13.14 -10.14 -21.11
C TYR A 77 -12.61 -10.99 -19.94
N PHE A 78 -12.15 -12.21 -20.22
CA PHE A 78 -11.59 -13.09 -19.18
C PHE A 78 -10.30 -12.52 -18.57
N ALA A 79 -9.43 -11.92 -19.37
CA ALA A 79 -8.22 -11.28 -18.87
C ALA A 79 -8.54 -10.10 -17.92
N SER A 80 -9.53 -9.29 -18.28
CA SER A 80 -10.00 -8.18 -17.44
C SER A 80 -10.64 -8.68 -16.14
N LEU A 81 -11.50 -9.68 -16.23
CA LEU A 81 -12.14 -10.30 -15.07
C LEU A 81 -11.10 -10.89 -14.11
N LEU A 82 -10.14 -11.65 -14.64
CA LEU A 82 -9.07 -12.27 -13.87
C LEU A 82 -8.19 -11.24 -13.18
N SER A 83 -7.73 -10.21 -13.90
CA SER A 83 -6.85 -9.18 -13.36
C SER A 83 -7.54 -8.36 -12.27
N SER A 84 -8.80 -7.96 -12.47
CA SER A 84 -9.58 -7.19 -11.51
C SER A 84 -9.89 -7.99 -10.24
N ASN A 85 -10.33 -9.26 -10.38
CA ASN A 85 -10.59 -10.13 -9.23
C ASN A 85 -9.32 -10.43 -8.41
N PHE A 86 -8.21 -10.67 -9.10
CA PHE A 86 -6.93 -10.87 -8.44
C PHE A 86 -6.51 -9.63 -7.64
N SER A 87 -6.60 -8.45 -8.25
CA SER A 87 -6.27 -7.17 -7.63
C SER A 87 -7.16 -6.87 -6.43
N PHE A 88 -8.47 -7.12 -6.54
CA PHE A 88 -9.40 -6.98 -5.43
C PHE A 88 -8.99 -7.87 -4.24
N ASN A 89 -8.73 -9.15 -4.49
CA ASN A 89 -8.34 -10.08 -3.45
C ASN A 89 -6.97 -9.72 -2.83
N LEU A 90 -6.04 -9.25 -3.66
CA LEU A 90 -4.70 -8.84 -3.20
C LEU A 90 -4.79 -7.59 -2.31
N ARG A 91 -5.55 -6.55 -2.71
CA ARG A 91 -5.80 -5.35 -1.88
C ARG A 91 -6.44 -5.73 -0.55
N LYS A 92 -7.47 -6.59 -0.57
CA LYS A 92 -8.13 -7.09 0.64
C LYS A 92 -7.15 -7.82 1.57
N LYS A 93 -6.27 -8.65 1.01
CA LYS A 93 -5.27 -9.41 1.77
C LYS A 93 -4.22 -8.51 2.39
N ILE A 94 -3.70 -7.52 1.62
CA ILE A 94 -2.75 -6.53 2.12
C ILE A 94 -3.39 -5.71 3.25
N PHE A 95 -4.60 -5.18 3.03
CA PHE A 95 -5.29 -4.37 4.02
C PHE A 95 -5.53 -5.14 5.32
N ARG A 96 -6.05 -6.37 5.23
CA ARG A 96 -6.23 -7.24 6.41
C ARG A 96 -4.92 -7.49 7.14
N LYS A 97 -3.84 -7.75 6.40
CA LYS A 97 -2.52 -7.98 6.99
C LYS A 97 -1.99 -6.74 7.71
N VAL A 98 -2.11 -5.57 7.10
CA VAL A 98 -1.69 -4.29 7.70
C VAL A 98 -2.53 -3.96 8.95
N SER A 99 -3.84 -4.26 8.92
CA SER A 99 -4.72 -4.06 10.09
C SER A 99 -4.38 -4.95 11.30
N THR A 100 -3.62 -6.04 11.08
CA THR A 100 -3.12 -6.89 12.18
C THR A 100 -1.69 -6.56 12.62
N PHE A 101 -1.10 -5.51 12.08
CA PHE A 101 0.24 -5.08 12.50
C PHE A 101 0.22 -4.44 13.88
N SER A 102 1.19 -4.78 14.71
CA SER A 102 1.45 -4.05 15.93
C SER A 102 2.12 -2.70 15.63
N THR A 103 2.24 -1.85 16.65
CA THR A 103 2.94 -0.56 16.55
C THR A 103 4.39 -0.72 16.09
N GLU A 104 5.03 -1.83 16.44
CA GLU A 104 6.38 -2.18 16.01
C GLU A 104 6.46 -2.41 14.50
N GLN A 105 5.60 -3.27 13.94
CA GLN A 105 5.61 -3.51 12.49
C GLN A 105 5.22 -2.26 11.70
N MET A 106 4.29 -1.43 12.24
CA MET A 106 3.91 -0.17 11.58
C MET A 106 5.09 0.82 11.49
N LYS A 107 6.04 0.81 12.42
CA LYS A 107 7.26 1.64 12.35
C LYS A 107 8.20 1.22 11.22
N ASN A 108 8.24 -0.07 10.86
CA ASN A 108 9.09 -0.60 9.78
C ASN A 108 8.63 -0.15 8.39
N PHE A 109 7.38 0.29 8.27
CA PHE A 109 6.79 0.78 7.03
C PHE A 109 6.29 2.21 7.20
N SER A 110 6.67 3.12 6.31
CA SER A 110 6.02 4.43 6.29
C SER A 110 4.59 4.31 5.77
N THR A 111 3.67 5.14 6.29
CA THR A 111 2.28 5.18 5.83
C THR A 111 2.17 5.39 4.32
N ALA A 112 3.00 6.30 3.76
CA ALA A 112 3.06 6.53 2.32
C ALA A 112 3.46 5.27 1.53
N SER A 113 4.41 4.47 2.06
CA SER A 113 4.84 3.22 1.45
C SER A 113 3.71 2.17 1.46
N LEU A 114 2.98 2.03 2.57
CA LEU A 114 1.84 1.10 2.67
C LEU A 114 0.70 1.48 1.73
N ILE A 115 0.40 2.78 1.58
CA ILE A 115 -0.58 3.28 0.62
C ILE A 115 -0.15 2.90 -0.80
N THR A 116 1.10 3.18 -1.20
CA THR A 116 1.62 2.84 -2.53
C THR A 116 1.57 1.34 -2.81
N ARG A 117 1.91 0.50 -1.82
CA ARG A 117 1.86 -0.96 -1.92
C ARG A 117 0.44 -1.49 -2.08
N THR A 118 -0.55 -0.83 -1.49
CA THR A 118 -1.96 -1.21 -1.59
C THR A 118 -2.62 -0.71 -2.87
N THR A 119 -2.11 0.37 -3.48
CA THR A 119 -2.67 1.01 -4.67
C THR A 119 -1.80 0.74 -5.90
N ASN A 120 -0.78 1.54 -6.13
CA ASN A 120 0.02 1.53 -7.35
C ASN A 120 0.75 0.21 -7.61
N ASP A 121 1.32 -0.42 -6.57
CA ASP A 121 2.03 -1.70 -6.74
C ASP A 121 1.05 -2.82 -7.15
N VAL A 122 -0.17 -2.82 -6.60
CA VAL A 122 -1.21 -3.77 -7.03
C VAL A 122 -1.63 -3.50 -8.48
N THR A 123 -1.74 -2.24 -8.89
CA THR A 123 -2.07 -1.88 -10.29
C THR A 123 -0.98 -2.35 -11.28
N GLN A 124 0.32 -2.34 -10.91
CA GLN A 124 1.37 -2.91 -11.75
C GLN A 124 1.20 -4.44 -11.94
N ILE A 125 0.78 -5.15 -10.91
CA ILE A 125 0.47 -6.60 -11.01
C ILE A 125 -0.78 -6.83 -11.86
N GLU A 126 -1.82 -6.01 -11.68
CA GLU A 126 -3.05 -6.05 -12.46
C GLU A 126 -2.78 -5.87 -13.96
N MET A 127 -1.96 -4.88 -14.31
CA MET A 127 -1.54 -4.61 -15.68
C MET A 127 -0.77 -5.80 -16.29
N LEU A 128 0.15 -6.39 -15.51
CA LEU A 128 0.88 -7.57 -15.97
C LEU A 128 -0.06 -8.78 -16.21
N ILE A 129 -1.05 -9.01 -15.35
CA ILE A 129 -2.02 -10.12 -15.54
C ILE A 129 -2.91 -9.83 -16.74
N GLY A 130 -3.50 -8.63 -16.85
CA GLY A 130 -4.43 -8.27 -17.91
C GLY A 130 -3.81 -8.28 -19.30
N MET A 131 -2.68 -7.59 -19.47
CA MET A 131 -1.97 -7.53 -20.76
C MET A 131 -1.07 -8.75 -20.96
N GLY A 132 -0.42 -9.23 -19.88
CA GLY A 132 0.53 -10.32 -19.94
C GLY A 132 -0.10 -11.64 -20.37
N LEU A 133 -1.34 -11.91 -19.95
CA LEU A 133 -2.04 -13.15 -20.34
C LEU A 133 -2.15 -13.28 -21.86
N GLN A 134 -2.51 -12.19 -22.54
CA GLN A 134 -2.60 -12.18 -23.99
C GLN A 134 -1.21 -12.20 -24.64
N MET A 135 -0.30 -11.31 -24.24
CA MET A 135 1.00 -11.14 -24.88
C MET A 135 1.94 -12.32 -24.62
N LEU A 136 2.02 -12.83 -23.35
CA LEU A 136 2.89 -13.93 -22.96
C LEU A 136 2.54 -15.26 -23.61
N ILE A 137 1.26 -15.46 -23.92
CA ILE A 137 0.76 -16.71 -24.48
C ILE A 137 0.65 -16.60 -26.00
N LYS A 138 0.00 -15.52 -26.52
CA LYS A 138 -0.25 -15.35 -27.94
C LYS A 138 1.06 -15.20 -28.74
N ALA A 139 1.99 -14.37 -28.26
CA ALA A 139 3.18 -14.03 -29.03
C ALA A 139 4.11 -15.24 -29.27
N PRO A 140 4.47 -16.08 -28.29
CA PRO A 140 5.29 -17.27 -28.55
C PRO A 140 4.59 -18.29 -29.46
N ILE A 141 3.30 -18.52 -29.24
CA ILE A 141 2.52 -19.48 -30.05
C ILE A 141 2.47 -19.00 -31.52
N MET A 142 2.15 -17.70 -31.72
CA MET A 142 2.12 -17.08 -33.03
C MET A 142 3.49 -17.16 -33.73
N ALA A 143 4.58 -16.79 -33.01
CA ALA A 143 5.92 -16.84 -33.55
C ALA A 143 6.32 -18.27 -33.99
N VAL A 144 6.17 -19.26 -33.09
CA VAL A 144 6.55 -20.66 -33.37
C VAL A 144 5.72 -21.22 -34.53
N TRP A 145 4.41 -21.00 -34.49
CA TRP A 145 3.51 -21.55 -35.51
C TRP A 145 3.67 -20.86 -36.86
N ALA A 146 3.83 -19.53 -36.92
CA ALA A 146 4.13 -18.81 -38.14
C ALA A 146 5.48 -19.23 -38.75
N VAL A 147 6.53 -19.38 -37.94
CA VAL A 147 7.82 -19.90 -38.39
C VAL A 147 7.69 -21.32 -38.94
N SER A 148 6.94 -22.21 -38.29
CA SER A 148 6.66 -23.58 -38.79
C SER A 148 5.96 -23.56 -40.16
N LYS A 149 5.02 -22.64 -40.38
CA LYS A 149 4.36 -22.47 -41.66
C LYS A 149 5.29 -21.94 -42.77
N ILE A 150 6.24 -21.09 -42.39
CA ILE A 150 7.26 -20.53 -43.28
C ILE A 150 8.24 -21.59 -43.77
N LEU A 151 8.82 -22.39 -42.84
CA LEU A 151 9.84 -23.41 -43.13
C LEU A 151 9.38 -24.48 -44.15
N ASN A 152 8.08 -24.75 -44.21
CA ASN A 152 7.50 -25.76 -45.08
C ASN A 152 7.24 -25.28 -46.54
N LYS A 153 7.48 -23.98 -46.84
CA LYS A 153 7.13 -23.43 -48.19
C LYS A 153 8.35 -23.14 -49.07
N SER A 154 9.40 -22.49 -48.59
CA SER A 154 10.62 -22.16 -49.32
C SER A 154 11.78 -21.87 -48.38
N ILE A 155 12.96 -22.34 -48.72
CA ILE A 155 14.20 -22.16 -47.92
C ILE A 155 14.71 -20.73 -48.06
N GLU A 156 14.66 -20.15 -49.27
CA GLU A 156 15.19 -18.83 -49.59
C GLU A 156 14.42 -17.74 -48.80
N TRP A 157 13.10 -17.76 -48.81
CA TRP A 157 12.28 -16.83 -48.07
C TRP A 157 12.36 -17.06 -46.54
N SER A 158 12.58 -18.32 -46.11
CA SER A 158 12.79 -18.67 -44.71
C SER A 158 14.09 -18.09 -44.16
N MET A 159 15.19 -18.17 -44.92
CA MET A 159 16.48 -17.56 -44.57
C MET A 159 16.36 -16.02 -44.48
N LEU A 160 15.65 -15.39 -45.39
CA LEU A 160 15.40 -13.95 -45.38
C LEU A 160 14.62 -13.55 -44.14
N THR A 161 13.54 -14.28 -43.80
CA THR A 161 12.75 -14.01 -42.58
C THR A 161 13.58 -14.23 -41.32
N ALA A 162 14.35 -15.30 -41.24
CA ALA A 162 15.26 -15.59 -40.15
C ALA A 162 16.26 -14.45 -39.94
N SER A 163 16.84 -13.91 -41.03
CA SER A 163 17.77 -12.77 -40.93
C SER A 163 17.10 -11.52 -40.33
N GLY A 164 15.86 -11.22 -40.75
CA GLY A 164 15.08 -10.13 -40.20
C GLY A 164 14.80 -10.32 -38.69
N VAL A 165 14.42 -11.53 -38.29
CA VAL A 165 14.21 -11.87 -36.86
C VAL A 165 15.49 -11.72 -36.06
N VAL A 166 16.61 -12.18 -36.55
CA VAL A 166 17.91 -12.05 -35.88
C VAL A 166 18.29 -10.57 -35.70
N ILE A 167 18.12 -9.74 -36.73
CA ILE A 167 18.35 -8.28 -36.62
C ILE A 167 17.48 -7.66 -35.53
N LEU A 168 16.19 -8.02 -35.46
CA LEU A 168 15.29 -7.52 -34.41
C LEU A 168 15.71 -8.00 -33.03
N LEU A 169 16.05 -9.28 -32.86
CA LEU A 169 16.54 -9.82 -31.59
C LEU A 169 17.80 -9.12 -31.11
N ILE A 170 18.78 -8.93 -31.99
CA ILE A 170 20.01 -8.20 -31.68
C ILE A 170 19.68 -6.77 -31.25
N THR A 171 18.80 -6.08 -31.99
CA THR A 171 18.37 -4.72 -31.65
C THR A 171 17.73 -4.67 -30.25
N ILE A 172 16.81 -5.58 -29.96
CA ILE A 172 16.13 -5.65 -28.66
C ILE A 172 17.13 -5.93 -27.54
N ILE A 173 18.04 -6.87 -27.73
CA ILE A 173 19.07 -7.23 -26.74
C ILE A 173 19.99 -6.03 -26.46
N ILE A 174 20.46 -5.34 -27.50
CA ILE A 174 21.30 -4.14 -27.36
C ILE A 174 20.56 -3.06 -26.57
N LEU A 175 19.29 -2.80 -26.93
CA LEU A 175 18.48 -1.82 -26.22
C LEU A 175 18.28 -2.19 -24.74
N LEU A 176 18.03 -3.47 -24.43
CA LEU A 176 17.88 -3.93 -23.06
C LEU A 176 19.17 -3.75 -22.26
N ILE A 177 20.32 -4.11 -22.80
CA ILE A 177 21.63 -3.94 -22.14
C ILE A 177 21.90 -2.45 -21.83
N ILE A 178 21.54 -1.55 -22.74
CA ILE A 178 21.79 -0.11 -22.58
C ILE A 178 20.79 0.53 -21.60
N VAL A 179 19.51 0.16 -21.68
CA VAL A 179 18.43 0.85 -20.97
C VAL A 179 18.18 0.29 -19.58
N LEU A 180 18.35 -1.03 -19.37
CA LEU A 180 18.04 -1.68 -18.10
C LEU A 180 18.78 -1.05 -16.88
N PRO A 181 20.11 -0.82 -16.93
CA PRO A 181 20.82 -0.20 -15.81
C PRO A 181 20.41 1.26 -15.58
N ARG A 182 19.93 1.93 -16.62
CA ARG A 182 19.44 3.31 -16.50
C ARG A 182 18.07 3.44 -15.86
N PHE A 183 17.25 2.40 -15.89
CA PHE A 183 15.99 2.39 -15.14
C PHE A 183 16.22 2.50 -13.63
N GLU A 184 17.23 1.85 -13.08
CA GLU A 184 17.59 2.01 -11.67
C GLU A 184 18.05 3.45 -11.37
N LYS A 185 18.82 4.04 -12.27
CA LYS A 185 19.27 5.44 -12.14
C LYS A 185 18.08 6.40 -12.18
N VAL A 186 17.14 6.19 -13.10
CA VAL A 186 15.89 6.98 -13.19
C VAL A 186 15.13 6.89 -11.86
N GLN A 187 14.98 5.69 -11.29
CA GLN A 187 14.28 5.52 -10.02
C GLN A 187 14.96 6.31 -8.88
N LYS A 188 16.28 6.22 -8.76
CA LYS A 188 17.04 7.01 -7.76
C LYS A 188 16.89 8.53 -7.96
N LEU A 189 16.78 8.98 -9.21
CA LEU A 189 16.58 10.40 -9.52
C LEU A 189 15.13 10.84 -9.20
N ILE A 190 14.13 10.01 -9.46
CA ILE A 190 12.74 10.24 -9.04
C ILE A 190 12.67 10.38 -7.51
N ASP A 191 13.35 9.52 -6.76
CA ASP A 191 13.40 9.60 -5.30
C ASP A 191 14.04 10.90 -4.82
N LYS A 192 15.11 11.39 -5.51
CA LYS A 192 15.72 12.69 -5.22
C LYS A 192 14.77 13.85 -5.51
N VAL A 193 14.07 13.85 -6.66
CA VAL A 193 13.04 14.86 -6.99
C VAL A 193 11.95 14.87 -5.92
N ASN A 194 11.42 13.71 -5.56
CA ASN A 194 10.41 13.57 -4.52
C ASN A 194 10.89 14.10 -3.16
N LYS A 195 12.17 13.84 -2.81
CA LYS A 195 12.78 14.35 -1.58
C LYS A 195 12.81 15.88 -1.57
N VAL A 196 13.35 16.51 -2.62
CA VAL A 196 13.43 17.98 -2.73
C VAL A 196 12.04 18.61 -2.72
N THR A 197 11.09 18.03 -3.46
CA THR A 197 9.69 18.51 -3.48
C THR A 197 9.05 18.42 -2.10
N ARG A 198 9.25 17.31 -1.38
CA ARG A 198 8.71 17.12 -0.02
C ARG A 198 9.32 18.12 0.96
N GLU A 199 10.64 18.31 0.92
CA GLU A 199 11.35 19.30 1.75
C GLU A 199 10.78 20.70 1.50
N ASN A 200 10.57 21.08 0.23
CA ASN A 200 10.00 22.37 -0.16
C ASN A 200 8.56 22.54 0.38
N LEU A 201 7.67 21.56 0.13
CA LEU A 201 6.28 21.63 0.58
C LEU A 201 6.15 21.63 2.11
N THR A 202 6.98 20.86 2.81
CA THR A 202 6.95 20.81 4.28
C THR A 202 7.54 22.07 4.90
N GLY A 203 8.61 22.60 4.30
CA GLY A 203 9.35 23.77 4.77
C GLY A 203 8.88 25.11 4.17
N ILE A 204 7.75 25.18 3.48
CA ILE A 204 7.34 26.37 2.70
C ILE A 204 7.33 27.65 3.53
N ARG A 205 6.92 27.59 4.80
CA ARG A 205 6.93 28.75 5.70
C ARG A 205 8.34 29.25 5.99
N VAL A 206 9.29 28.33 6.18
CA VAL A 206 10.69 28.65 6.43
C VAL A 206 11.33 29.25 5.16
N ILE A 207 11.08 28.63 4.01
CA ILE A 207 11.57 29.09 2.71
C ILE A 207 11.12 30.54 2.46
N ARG A 208 9.82 30.83 2.72
CA ARG A 208 9.25 32.18 2.60
C ARG A 208 9.84 33.18 3.61
N ALA A 209 9.99 32.74 4.88
CA ALA A 209 10.53 33.59 5.93
C ALA A 209 12.00 34.01 5.68
N PHE A 210 12.77 33.19 4.98
CA PHE A 210 14.19 33.43 4.68
C PHE A 210 14.45 33.81 3.22
N ASN A 211 13.41 34.11 2.40
CA ASN A 211 13.51 34.43 0.96
C ASN A 211 14.40 33.46 0.18
N ALA A 212 14.26 32.13 0.49
CA ALA A 212 15.10 31.07 -0.07
C ALA A 212 14.47 30.37 -1.29
N GLU A 213 13.46 30.99 -1.93
CA GLU A 213 12.75 30.42 -3.07
C GLU A 213 13.68 30.09 -4.23
N LYS A 214 14.54 31.06 -4.60
CA LYS A 214 15.48 30.90 -5.71
C LYS A 214 16.45 29.74 -5.45
N PHE A 215 17.00 29.65 -4.25
CA PHE A 215 17.87 28.53 -3.86
C PHE A 215 17.18 27.18 -4.00
N GLN A 216 15.92 27.09 -3.57
CA GLN A 216 15.16 25.85 -3.70
C GLN A 216 14.77 25.51 -5.14
N GLN A 217 14.47 26.53 -5.96
CA GLN A 217 14.24 26.38 -7.40
C GLN A 217 15.49 25.83 -8.09
N ASP A 218 16.64 26.46 -7.89
CA ASP A 218 17.91 26.04 -8.49
C ASP A 218 18.27 24.59 -8.10
N ARG A 219 18.03 24.25 -6.84
CA ARG A 219 18.22 22.87 -6.32
C ARG A 219 17.28 21.86 -6.97
N PHE A 220 16.01 22.22 -7.14
CA PHE A 220 15.03 21.39 -7.83
C PHE A 220 15.39 21.22 -9.31
N GLU A 221 15.73 22.32 -10.00
CA GLU A 221 16.09 22.30 -11.42
C GLU A 221 17.32 21.43 -11.68
N CYS A 222 18.32 21.46 -10.82
CA CYS A 222 19.49 20.61 -10.93
C CYS A 222 19.10 19.12 -10.96
N VAL A 223 18.30 18.67 -9.99
CA VAL A 223 17.86 17.26 -9.90
C VAL A 223 16.90 16.90 -11.03
N ASN A 224 16.01 17.83 -11.40
CA ASN A 224 15.05 17.64 -12.50
C ASN A 224 15.75 17.53 -13.86
N ASN A 225 16.78 18.33 -14.11
CA ASN A 225 17.61 18.26 -15.32
C ASN A 225 18.31 16.90 -15.44
N ASP A 226 18.86 16.38 -14.34
CA ASP A 226 19.50 15.05 -14.34
C ASP A 226 18.49 13.94 -14.64
N LEU A 227 17.29 14.02 -14.08
CA LEU A 227 16.19 13.10 -14.36
C LEU A 227 15.78 13.20 -15.84
N THR A 228 15.58 14.43 -16.33
CA THR A 228 15.17 14.71 -17.71
C THR A 228 16.19 14.17 -18.71
N LYS A 229 17.49 14.44 -18.49
CA LYS A 229 18.56 13.94 -19.37
C LYS A 229 18.58 12.41 -19.42
N THR A 230 18.41 11.75 -18.27
CA THR A 230 18.43 10.28 -18.18
C THR A 230 17.18 9.68 -18.83
N GLN A 231 16.00 10.25 -18.59
CA GLN A 231 14.75 9.82 -19.23
C GLN A 231 14.76 10.07 -20.73
N LEU A 232 15.23 11.24 -21.17
CA LEU A 232 15.31 11.59 -22.58
C LEU A 232 16.22 10.61 -23.34
N PHE A 233 17.35 10.22 -22.74
CA PHE A 233 18.22 9.21 -23.32
C PHE A 233 17.49 7.87 -23.49
N ASN A 234 16.79 7.40 -22.45
CA ASN A 234 16.02 6.17 -22.51
C ASN A 234 14.91 6.25 -23.57
N GLN A 235 14.20 7.36 -23.64
CA GLN A 235 13.16 7.57 -24.66
C GLN A 235 13.73 7.60 -26.08
N LYS A 236 14.89 8.22 -26.29
CA LYS A 236 15.59 8.20 -27.59
C LYS A 236 15.99 6.78 -27.99
N CYS A 237 16.47 5.98 -27.05
CA CYS A 237 16.78 4.56 -27.30
C CYS A 237 15.52 3.77 -27.72
N PHE A 238 14.41 3.95 -27.01
CA PHE A 238 13.14 3.30 -27.38
C PHE A 238 12.57 3.81 -28.70
N ALA A 239 12.77 5.10 -29.00
CA ALA A 239 12.29 5.69 -30.27
C ALA A 239 12.95 5.06 -31.50
N ILE A 240 14.15 4.47 -31.37
CA ILE A 240 14.84 3.74 -32.45
C ILE A 240 14.10 2.45 -32.81
N LEU A 241 13.39 1.85 -31.88
CA LEU A 241 12.77 0.53 -32.07
C LEU A 241 11.75 0.54 -33.22
N ASN A 242 10.86 1.52 -33.26
CA ASN A 242 9.84 1.63 -34.31
C ASN A 242 10.43 1.82 -35.74
N PRO A 243 11.38 2.76 -35.99
CA PRO A 243 12.06 2.86 -37.29
C PRO A 243 12.78 1.58 -37.70
N VAL A 244 13.53 0.95 -36.80
CA VAL A 244 14.23 -0.31 -37.11
C VAL A 244 13.25 -1.40 -37.49
N MET A 245 12.14 -1.53 -36.76
CA MET A 245 11.10 -2.50 -37.10
C MET A 245 10.47 -2.24 -38.47
N ASN A 246 10.12 -0.99 -38.75
CA ASN A 246 9.55 -0.63 -40.07
C ASN A 246 10.55 -0.91 -41.18
N ILE A 247 11.83 -0.58 -40.97
CA ILE A 247 12.91 -0.89 -41.95
C ILE A 247 12.99 -2.40 -42.16
N VAL A 248 13.09 -3.20 -41.10
CA VAL A 248 13.17 -4.66 -41.20
C VAL A 248 11.92 -5.21 -41.93
N MET A 249 10.73 -4.71 -41.59
CA MET A 249 9.46 -5.13 -42.22
C MET A 249 9.43 -4.80 -43.72
N HIS A 250 9.82 -3.58 -44.08
CA HIS A 250 9.85 -3.19 -45.48
C HIS A 250 10.94 -3.90 -46.28
N PHE A 251 12.14 -4.05 -45.73
CA PHE A 251 13.22 -4.84 -46.36
C PHE A 251 12.84 -6.31 -46.51
N LEU A 252 12.16 -6.89 -45.53
CA LEU A 252 11.66 -8.25 -45.59
C LEU A 252 10.63 -8.38 -46.71
N THR A 253 9.66 -7.46 -46.79
CA THR A 253 8.64 -7.42 -47.86
C THR A 253 9.30 -7.26 -49.24
N LEU A 254 10.20 -6.28 -49.38
CA LEU A 254 10.94 -6.05 -50.62
C LEU A 254 11.77 -7.29 -51.02
N GLY A 255 12.47 -7.89 -50.09
CA GLY A 255 13.28 -9.10 -50.32
C GLY A 255 12.45 -10.31 -50.74
N ILE A 256 11.25 -10.49 -50.12
CA ILE A 256 10.32 -11.55 -50.51
C ILE A 256 9.85 -11.34 -51.96
N TYR A 257 9.48 -10.11 -52.34
CA TYR A 257 9.05 -9.80 -53.72
C TYR A 257 10.24 -9.94 -54.69
N PHE A 258 11.44 -9.48 -54.36
CA PHE A 258 12.61 -9.58 -55.20
C PHE A 258 13.01 -11.02 -55.46
N ILE A 259 13.18 -11.83 -54.41
CA ILE A 259 13.46 -13.26 -54.53
C ILE A 259 12.32 -13.98 -55.25
N GLY A 260 11.07 -13.61 -54.95
CA GLY A 260 9.89 -14.15 -55.59
C GLY A 260 9.89 -13.89 -57.12
N ALA A 261 10.26 -12.68 -57.55
CA ALA A 261 10.37 -12.35 -58.96
C ALA A 261 11.42 -13.21 -59.70
N ILE A 262 12.58 -13.47 -59.06
CA ILE A 262 13.62 -14.36 -59.60
C ILE A 262 13.09 -15.79 -59.72
N LEU A 263 12.54 -16.34 -58.64
CA LEU A 263 12.00 -17.70 -58.63
C LEU A 263 10.87 -17.90 -59.63
N ILE A 264 9.99 -16.92 -59.79
CA ILE A 264 8.88 -16.95 -60.77
C ILE A 264 9.42 -16.87 -62.20
N ASN A 265 10.49 -16.10 -62.44
CA ASN A 265 11.10 -16.02 -63.79
C ASN A 265 11.74 -17.34 -64.21
N GLU A 266 12.33 -18.07 -63.31
CA GLU A 266 12.99 -19.36 -63.57
C GLU A 266 12.03 -20.57 -63.58
N ALA A 267 10.80 -20.40 -63.05
CA ALA A 267 9.82 -21.46 -62.92
C ALA A 267 9.06 -21.77 -64.20
N ASN A 268 8.53 -23.02 -64.29
CA ASN A 268 7.60 -23.44 -65.34
C ASN A 268 6.24 -22.72 -65.23
N MET A 269 5.50 -22.67 -66.32
CA MET A 269 4.22 -21.91 -66.42
C MET A 269 3.22 -22.28 -65.29
N LEU A 270 3.11 -23.57 -64.93
CA LEU A 270 2.23 -24.08 -63.88
C LEU A 270 2.67 -23.69 -62.47
N ASP A 271 3.97 -23.57 -62.25
CA ASP A 271 4.56 -23.26 -60.95
C ASP A 271 4.55 -21.74 -60.69
N LYS A 272 4.50 -20.89 -61.71
CA LYS A 272 4.45 -19.42 -61.59
C LYS A 272 3.30 -18.92 -60.75
N ILE A 273 2.10 -19.44 -60.96
CA ILE A 273 0.89 -19.07 -60.22
C ILE A 273 1.03 -19.46 -58.74
N THR A 274 1.54 -20.67 -58.47
CA THR A 274 1.75 -21.17 -57.13
C THR A 274 2.82 -20.37 -56.36
N LEU A 275 3.93 -20.02 -57.03
CA LEU A 275 4.99 -19.21 -56.45
C LEU A 275 4.53 -17.80 -56.13
N PHE A 276 3.75 -17.16 -57.06
CA PHE A 276 3.19 -15.84 -56.80
C PHE A 276 2.22 -15.84 -55.62
N SER A 277 1.35 -16.83 -55.52
CA SER A 277 0.45 -17.03 -54.40
C SER A 277 1.21 -17.22 -53.08
N ASN A 278 2.24 -18.08 -53.08
CA ASN A 278 3.11 -18.29 -51.92
C ASN A 278 3.85 -17.03 -51.49
N MET A 279 4.31 -16.18 -52.42
CA MET A 279 4.97 -14.90 -52.13
C MET A 279 4.07 -13.96 -51.33
N VAL A 280 2.79 -13.85 -51.69
CA VAL A 280 1.80 -13.04 -50.95
C VAL A 280 1.61 -13.56 -49.51
N VAL A 281 1.46 -14.87 -49.38
CA VAL A 281 1.29 -15.51 -48.08
C VAL A 281 2.53 -15.37 -47.18
N PHE A 282 3.69 -15.50 -47.79
CA PHE A 282 4.97 -15.39 -47.09
C PHE A 282 5.18 -14.00 -46.52
N SER A 283 4.84 -12.96 -47.28
CA SER A 283 4.84 -11.57 -46.80
C SER A 283 3.94 -11.40 -45.56
N SER A 284 2.74 -12.00 -45.58
CA SER A 284 1.79 -11.94 -44.46
C SER A 284 2.29 -12.66 -43.22
N TYR A 285 2.86 -13.88 -43.38
CA TYR A 285 3.45 -14.61 -42.23
C TYR A 285 4.68 -13.91 -41.67
N GLY A 286 5.55 -13.36 -42.51
CA GLY A 286 6.71 -12.59 -42.12
C GLY A 286 6.31 -11.40 -41.23
N MET A 287 5.24 -10.70 -41.58
CA MET A 287 4.71 -9.60 -40.81
C MET A 287 4.16 -10.07 -39.45
N GLN A 288 3.47 -11.23 -39.37
CA GLN A 288 2.98 -11.80 -38.11
C GLN A 288 4.12 -12.22 -37.18
N VAL A 289 5.22 -12.77 -37.72
CA VAL A 289 6.42 -13.11 -36.95
C VAL A 289 7.00 -11.85 -36.31
N ILE A 290 7.22 -10.78 -37.10
CA ILE A 290 7.75 -9.51 -36.59
C ILE A 290 6.86 -8.91 -35.51
N MET A 291 5.54 -8.88 -35.70
CA MET A 291 4.57 -8.40 -34.71
C MET A 291 4.59 -9.22 -33.41
N SER A 292 4.82 -10.53 -33.50
CA SER A 292 4.96 -11.41 -32.33
C SER A 292 6.19 -11.05 -31.49
N PHE A 293 7.33 -10.77 -32.15
CA PHE A 293 8.53 -10.30 -31.45
C PHE A 293 8.35 -8.93 -30.80
N LEU A 294 7.57 -8.03 -31.43
CA LEU A 294 7.22 -6.74 -30.82
C LEU A 294 6.39 -6.93 -29.53
N MET A 295 5.40 -7.81 -29.55
CA MET A 295 4.60 -8.14 -28.37
C MET A 295 5.48 -8.69 -27.25
N LEU A 296 6.45 -9.57 -27.56
CA LEU A 296 7.43 -10.08 -26.59
C LEU A 296 8.30 -8.96 -26.03
N ALA A 297 8.76 -8.01 -26.85
CA ALA A 297 9.54 -6.86 -26.39
C ALA A 297 8.77 -5.99 -25.38
N MET A 298 7.47 -5.77 -25.57
CA MET A 298 6.62 -5.01 -24.64
C MET A 298 6.57 -5.67 -23.26
N ILE A 299 6.58 -6.98 -23.16
CA ILE A 299 6.58 -7.71 -21.90
C ILE A 299 7.83 -7.41 -21.07
N PHE A 300 8.99 -7.31 -21.72
CA PHE A 300 10.24 -6.96 -21.05
C PHE A 300 10.23 -5.57 -20.41
N MET A 301 9.33 -4.68 -20.83
CA MET A 301 9.16 -3.38 -20.17
C MET A 301 8.22 -3.45 -18.94
N ILE A 302 7.21 -4.32 -18.98
CA ILE A 302 6.20 -4.43 -17.91
C ILE A 302 6.68 -5.35 -16.78
N TRP A 303 7.34 -6.46 -17.12
CA TRP A 303 7.78 -7.50 -16.19
C TRP A 303 8.65 -6.99 -15.03
N PRO A 304 9.72 -6.19 -15.24
CA PRO A 304 10.58 -5.72 -14.15
C PRO A 304 9.82 -4.85 -13.15
N ARG A 305 8.91 -3.99 -13.63
CA ARG A 305 8.10 -3.13 -12.76
C ARG A 305 7.19 -3.97 -11.86
N ALA A 306 6.47 -4.91 -12.46
CA ALA A 306 5.62 -5.83 -11.73
C ALA A 306 6.41 -6.70 -10.76
N GLN A 307 7.65 -7.09 -11.09
CA GLN A 307 8.53 -7.87 -10.21
C GLN A 307 8.93 -7.08 -8.97
N VAL A 308 9.31 -5.81 -9.11
CA VAL A 308 9.62 -4.93 -7.98
C VAL A 308 8.39 -4.73 -7.10
N SER A 309 7.24 -4.42 -7.69
CA SER A 309 5.97 -4.26 -6.97
C SER A 309 5.58 -5.54 -6.22
N ALA A 310 5.75 -6.71 -6.84
CA ALA A 310 5.51 -7.99 -6.20
C ALA A 310 6.44 -8.25 -5.01
N LYS A 311 7.72 -7.86 -5.09
CA LYS A 311 8.66 -7.95 -3.98
C LYS A 311 8.18 -7.10 -2.80
N ARG A 312 7.83 -5.84 -3.04
CA ARG A 312 7.34 -4.91 -2.01
C ARG A 312 6.04 -5.39 -1.36
N ILE A 313 5.12 -5.95 -2.14
CA ILE A 313 3.88 -6.53 -1.60
C ILE A 313 4.19 -7.76 -0.74
N ASN A 314 5.09 -8.65 -1.20
CA ASN A 314 5.47 -9.83 -0.42
C ASN A 314 6.14 -9.46 0.90
N GLU A 315 6.95 -8.41 0.96
CA GLU A 315 7.53 -7.91 2.21
C GLU A 315 6.45 -7.63 3.26
N VAL A 316 5.33 -7.00 2.87
CA VAL A 316 4.19 -6.76 3.77
C VAL A 316 3.50 -8.07 4.17
N LEU A 317 3.20 -8.93 3.19
CA LEU A 317 2.47 -10.18 3.44
C LEU A 317 3.28 -11.18 4.28
N ASP A 318 4.60 -11.17 4.16
CA ASP A 318 5.53 -12.08 4.85
C ASP A 318 5.95 -11.57 6.22
N THR A 319 5.66 -10.31 6.55
CA THR A 319 5.97 -9.73 7.86
C THR A 319 5.33 -10.58 8.95
N LYS A 320 6.16 -11.08 9.87
CA LYS A 320 5.68 -11.85 11.03
C LYS A 320 4.97 -10.90 11.99
N ILE A 321 3.82 -11.29 12.47
CA ILE A 321 3.08 -10.59 13.52
C ILE A 321 3.72 -10.99 14.83
N THR A 322 4.20 -10.02 15.61
CA THR A 322 4.86 -10.29 16.91
C THR A 322 3.83 -10.42 18.02
N ILE A 323 2.77 -9.61 17.99
CA ILE A 323 1.71 -9.63 19.00
C ILE A 323 0.54 -10.47 18.46
N THR A 324 0.35 -11.64 19.05
CA THR A 324 -0.73 -12.57 18.72
C THR A 324 -1.76 -12.62 19.84
N ASP A 325 -2.99 -12.99 19.50
CA ASP A 325 -4.05 -13.17 20.50
C ASP A 325 -3.69 -14.29 21.50
N GLY A 326 -4.01 -14.04 22.76
CA GLY A 326 -4.07 -15.07 23.79
C GLY A 326 -5.42 -15.78 23.80
N ASN A 327 -5.63 -16.62 24.81
CA ASN A 327 -6.82 -17.50 24.90
C ASN A 327 -7.91 -16.97 25.84
N VAL A 328 -7.62 -15.93 26.66
CA VAL A 328 -8.59 -15.41 27.62
C VAL A 328 -9.59 -14.51 26.92
N ILE A 329 -10.84 -14.95 26.91
CA ILE A 329 -11.98 -14.24 26.29
C ILE A 329 -12.93 -13.65 27.33
N ASP A 330 -12.79 -14.04 28.59
CA ASP A 330 -13.57 -13.50 29.72
C ASP A 330 -12.67 -13.41 30.97
N ALA A 331 -12.70 -12.28 31.65
CA ALA A 331 -11.99 -12.07 32.91
C ALA A 331 -12.90 -11.25 33.84
N LYS A 332 -12.82 -11.52 35.14
CA LYS A 332 -13.59 -10.76 36.14
C LYS A 332 -13.24 -9.27 36.04
N PRO A 333 -14.25 -8.38 35.99
CA PRO A 333 -14.02 -6.95 35.87
C PRO A 333 -13.55 -6.36 37.21
N LEU A 334 -12.27 -6.55 37.54
CA LEU A 334 -11.67 -6.02 38.77
C LEU A 334 -11.23 -4.57 38.63
N GLY A 335 -10.96 -4.13 37.40
CA GLY A 335 -10.44 -2.81 37.10
C GLY A 335 -9.04 -2.57 37.65
N THR A 336 -8.21 -3.60 37.79
CA THR A 336 -6.86 -3.50 38.36
C THR A 336 -5.79 -3.51 37.29
N VAL A 337 -4.69 -2.78 37.52
CA VAL A 337 -3.48 -2.82 36.69
C VAL A 337 -2.27 -3.04 37.56
N GLU A 338 -1.47 -4.07 37.27
CA GLU A 338 -0.28 -4.39 38.06
C GLU A 338 0.93 -4.62 37.15
N PHE A 339 2.04 -3.99 37.51
CA PHE A 339 3.35 -4.19 36.88
C PHE A 339 4.25 -4.95 37.88
N LYS A 340 4.83 -6.07 37.41
CA LYS A 340 5.73 -6.90 38.24
C LYS A 340 7.10 -7.00 37.57
N ASN A 341 8.08 -6.29 38.15
CA ASN A 341 9.49 -6.26 37.73
C ASN A 341 9.65 -6.05 36.21
N VAL A 342 8.88 -5.10 35.68
CA VAL A 342 8.79 -4.84 34.25
C VAL A 342 10.02 -4.10 33.75
N SER A 343 10.71 -4.70 32.78
CA SER A 343 11.74 -4.03 32.00
C SER A 343 11.39 -4.09 30.51
N PHE A 344 11.64 -3.00 29.81
CA PHE A 344 11.31 -2.88 28.39
C PHE A 344 12.42 -2.18 27.60
N LYS A 345 12.74 -2.73 26.43
CA LYS A 345 13.52 -2.06 25.39
C LYS A 345 12.83 -2.18 24.05
N TYR A 346 12.98 -1.17 23.21
CA TYR A 346 12.53 -1.26 21.82
C TYR A 346 13.35 -2.29 21.05
N PRO A 347 12.78 -2.97 20.03
CA PRO A 347 13.49 -4.01 19.27
C PRO A 347 14.79 -3.54 18.62
N ASP A 348 14.86 -2.26 18.23
CA ASP A 348 16.02 -1.65 17.58
C ASP A 348 16.99 -0.98 18.58
N ALA A 349 16.76 -1.11 19.89
CA ALA A 349 17.58 -0.51 20.94
C ALA A 349 18.44 -1.56 21.66
N ASP A 350 19.67 -1.20 21.96
CA ASP A 350 20.58 -2.05 22.76
C ASP A 350 20.29 -1.92 24.27
N GLU A 351 19.86 -0.74 24.71
CA GLU A 351 19.65 -0.42 26.13
C GLU A 351 18.16 -0.51 26.51
N TYR A 352 17.92 -0.77 27.79
CA TYR A 352 16.57 -0.74 28.35
C TYR A 352 16.10 0.72 28.48
N LEU A 353 14.86 0.96 28.03
CA LEU A 353 14.17 2.24 28.26
C LEU A 353 13.44 2.26 29.61
N LEU A 354 12.97 1.12 30.08
CA LEU A 354 12.36 0.94 31.40
C LEU A 354 13.05 -0.22 32.09
N GLU A 355 13.40 -0.04 33.38
CA GLU A 355 14.09 -1.03 34.17
C GLU A 355 13.38 -1.25 35.53
N ASP A 356 13.00 -2.49 35.78
CA ASP A 356 12.49 -3.00 37.06
C ASP A 356 11.34 -2.17 37.66
N ILE A 357 10.34 -1.86 36.84
CA ILE A 357 9.17 -1.09 37.26
C ILE A 357 8.14 -2.03 37.89
N SER A 358 7.77 -1.74 39.17
CA SER A 358 6.75 -2.49 39.89
C SER A 358 5.79 -1.54 40.59
N PHE A 359 4.50 -1.66 40.31
CA PHE A 359 3.42 -0.95 41.00
C PHE A 359 2.08 -1.65 40.77
N LYS A 360 1.11 -1.31 41.62
CA LYS A 360 -0.28 -1.75 41.49
C LYS A 360 -1.22 -0.55 41.55
N ALA A 361 -2.18 -0.48 40.61
CA ALA A 361 -3.32 0.41 40.61
C ALA A 361 -4.58 -0.41 40.91
N ASN A 362 -5.34 -0.01 41.90
CA ASN A 362 -6.58 -0.67 42.31
C ASN A 362 -7.79 0.01 41.67
N LYS A 363 -8.93 -0.65 41.65
CA LYS A 363 -10.17 -0.10 41.12
C LYS A 363 -10.52 1.24 41.75
N GLY A 364 -10.83 2.24 40.94
CA GLY A 364 -11.17 3.60 41.40
C GLY A 364 -9.96 4.45 41.78
N GLU A 365 -8.73 3.90 41.73
CA GLU A 365 -7.50 4.62 42.04
C GLU A 365 -6.99 5.41 40.85
N THR A 366 -6.54 6.64 41.07
CA THR A 366 -5.85 7.45 40.09
C THR A 366 -4.35 7.37 40.29
N VAL A 367 -3.64 6.74 39.37
CA VAL A 367 -2.17 6.64 39.38
C VAL A 367 -1.59 7.56 38.32
N ALA A 368 -0.74 8.47 38.75
CA ALA A 368 -0.12 9.46 37.87
C ALA A 368 1.37 9.14 37.65
N PHE A 369 1.87 9.46 36.45
CA PHE A 369 3.26 9.27 36.06
C PHE A 369 3.87 10.61 35.67
N ILE A 370 4.98 10.96 36.31
CA ILE A 370 5.73 12.19 36.07
C ILE A 370 7.22 11.89 35.93
N GLY A 371 7.97 12.80 35.32
CA GLY A 371 9.42 12.71 35.13
C GLY A 371 9.86 13.52 33.92
N SER A 372 11.14 13.59 33.67
CA SER A 372 11.76 14.32 32.56
C SER A 372 11.27 13.83 31.19
N THR A 373 11.42 14.66 30.16
CA THR A 373 11.15 14.23 28.77
C THR A 373 12.08 13.07 28.42
N GLY A 374 11.52 12.00 27.85
CA GLY A 374 12.30 10.79 27.52
C GLY A 374 12.46 9.77 28.66
N SER A 375 11.91 10.01 29.87
CA SER A 375 11.98 9.05 30.98
C SER A 375 11.16 7.77 30.82
N GLY A 376 10.43 7.60 29.70
CA GLY A 376 9.69 6.38 29.38
C GLY A 376 8.20 6.37 29.78
N LYS A 377 7.62 7.49 30.24
CA LYS A 377 6.22 7.58 30.70
C LYS A 377 5.19 7.03 29.72
N SER A 378 5.16 7.57 28.49
CA SER A 378 4.22 7.10 27.44
C SER A 378 4.50 5.65 27.05
N THR A 379 5.75 5.22 27.07
CA THR A 379 6.10 3.82 26.80
C THR A 379 5.53 2.90 27.86
N LEU A 380 5.63 3.29 29.14
CA LEU A 380 5.11 2.51 30.27
C LEU A 380 3.60 2.24 30.09
N ILE A 381 2.81 3.29 29.89
CA ILE A 381 1.35 3.14 29.77
C ILE A 381 0.94 2.41 28.49
N ASN A 382 1.77 2.43 27.42
CA ASN A 382 1.54 1.70 26.17
C ASN A 382 1.72 0.18 26.31
N LEU A 383 2.31 -0.29 27.39
CA LEU A 383 2.40 -1.72 27.72
C LEU A 383 1.08 -2.28 28.25
N VAL A 384 0.22 -1.44 28.85
CA VAL A 384 -1.10 -1.87 29.39
C VAL A 384 -2.04 -2.34 28.28
N PRO A 385 -2.30 -1.58 27.17
CA PRO A 385 -3.07 -2.08 26.05
C PRO A 385 -2.29 -3.05 25.16
N ARG A 386 -1.09 -3.48 25.59
CA ARG A 386 -0.22 -4.39 24.83
C ARG A 386 0.12 -3.89 23.43
N PHE A 387 0.41 -2.59 23.28
CA PHE A 387 0.97 -2.09 22.00
C PHE A 387 2.40 -2.59 21.76
N TYR A 388 3.07 -3.02 22.83
CA TYR A 388 4.34 -3.72 22.87
C TYR A 388 4.31 -4.79 23.95
N ASP A 389 5.02 -5.88 23.74
CA ASP A 389 5.26 -6.88 24.78
C ASP A 389 6.47 -6.49 25.65
N VAL A 390 6.38 -6.72 26.96
CA VAL A 390 7.50 -6.48 27.89
C VAL A 390 8.68 -7.39 27.58
N THR A 391 9.90 -6.89 27.81
CA THR A 391 11.14 -7.67 27.63
C THR A 391 11.38 -8.60 28.81
N LYS A 392 11.12 -8.12 30.03
CA LYS A 392 11.17 -8.90 31.31
C LYS A 392 10.01 -8.50 32.19
N GLY A 393 9.65 -9.38 33.12
CA GLY A 393 8.52 -9.17 34.03
C GLY A 393 7.18 -9.38 33.32
N GLU A 394 6.10 -8.91 33.92
CA GLU A 394 4.75 -9.06 33.44
C GLU A 394 3.88 -7.85 33.78
N VAL A 395 2.91 -7.58 32.89
CA VAL A 395 1.84 -6.60 33.11
C VAL A 395 0.54 -7.38 33.23
N LEU A 396 -0.18 -7.15 34.31
CA LEU A 396 -1.46 -7.78 34.61
C LEU A 396 -2.58 -6.73 34.50
N VAL A 397 -3.67 -7.11 33.88
CA VAL A 397 -4.96 -6.41 33.92
C VAL A 397 -5.98 -7.37 34.50
N ASP A 398 -6.67 -6.96 35.56
CA ASP A 398 -7.61 -7.83 36.27
C ASP A 398 -6.98 -9.17 36.71
N ASP A 399 -5.76 -9.10 37.26
CA ASP A 399 -4.91 -10.22 37.68
C ASP A 399 -4.53 -11.24 36.59
N VAL A 400 -4.82 -10.93 35.31
CA VAL A 400 -4.48 -11.74 34.14
C VAL A 400 -3.39 -11.06 33.32
N ASN A 401 -2.38 -11.81 32.87
CA ASN A 401 -1.31 -11.27 32.04
C ASN A 401 -1.87 -10.76 30.71
N VAL A 402 -1.48 -9.54 30.31
CA VAL A 402 -1.95 -8.93 29.04
C VAL A 402 -1.62 -9.77 27.81
N LYS A 403 -0.63 -10.66 27.89
CA LYS A 403 -0.26 -11.61 26.82
C LYS A 403 -1.28 -12.72 26.62
N ASP A 404 -2.00 -13.08 27.68
CA ASP A 404 -2.95 -14.18 27.66
C ASP A 404 -4.34 -13.78 27.18
N TYR A 405 -4.61 -12.48 27.10
CA TYR A 405 -5.86 -11.96 26.59
C TYR A 405 -5.98 -12.09 25.07
N LYS A 406 -7.20 -12.36 24.57
CA LYS A 406 -7.58 -11.95 23.24
C LYS A 406 -7.56 -10.41 23.17
N GLN A 407 -6.81 -9.81 22.23
CA GLN A 407 -6.59 -8.36 22.17
C GLN A 407 -7.89 -7.54 22.21
N GLU A 408 -8.91 -8.01 21.50
CA GLU A 408 -10.24 -7.40 21.46
C GLU A 408 -10.85 -7.26 22.87
N VAL A 409 -10.68 -8.27 23.72
CA VAL A 409 -11.17 -8.29 25.09
C VAL A 409 -10.37 -7.33 25.97
N LEU A 410 -9.04 -7.36 25.88
CA LEU A 410 -8.18 -6.41 26.61
C LEU A 410 -8.52 -4.97 26.23
N HIS A 411 -8.62 -4.67 24.94
CA HIS A 411 -8.91 -3.32 24.46
C HIS A 411 -10.33 -2.85 24.85
N SER A 412 -11.30 -3.75 24.98
CA SER A 412 -12.67 -3.37 25.43
C SER A 412 -12.71 -2.90 26.90
N LYS A 413 -11.69 -3.25 27.70
CA LYS A 413 -11.56 -2.83 29.10
C LYS A 413 -10.89 -1.47 29.25
N ILE A 414 -10.24 -0.95 28.18
CA ILE A 414 -9.36 0.20 28.24
C ILE A 414 -9.87 1.34 27.37
N GLY A 415 -10.05 2.50 27.97
CA GLY A 415 -10.27 3.77 27.27
C GLY A 415 -8.95 4.52 27.13
N TYR A 416 -8.35 4.46 25.94
CA TYR A 416 -7.04 5.05 25.68
C TYR A 416 -7.17 6.43 25.03
N ILE A 417 -6.62 7.46 25.65
CA ILE A 417 -6.57 8.84 25.18
C ILE A 417 -5.11 9.20 24.87
N SER A 418 -4.79 9.25 23.59
CA SER A 418 -3.43 9.54 23.13
C SER A 418 -3.03 11.02 23.30
N GLN A 419 -1.74 11.27 23.43
CA GLN A 419 -1.15 12.61 23.48
C GLN A 419 -1.56 13.47 22.27
N LYS A 420 -1.56 12.89 21.09
CA LYS A 420 -2.05 13.54 19.85
C LYS A 420 -3.43 13.01 19.49
N ALA A 421 -4.44 13.81 19.72
CA ALA A 421 -5.82 13.45 19.37
C ALA A 421 -5.99 13.24 17.86
N VAL A 422 -6.50 12.07 17.49
CA VAL A 422 -6.78 11.70 16.10
C VAL A 422 -8.28 11.76 15.85
N MET A 423 -8.67 12.56 14.84
CA MET A 423 -10.06 12.65 14.37
C MET A 423 -10.18 12.02 12.98
N PHE A 424 -11.26 11.29 12.80
CA PHE A 424 -11.63 10.69 11.51
C PHE A 424 -12.60 11.62 10.76
N THR A 425 -12.61 11.53 9.45
CA THR A 425 -13.60 12.21 8.61
C THR A 425 -14.99 11.64 8.91
N GLY A 426 -15.94 12.50 9.24
CA GLY A 426 -17.29 12.11 9.63
C GLY A 426 -17.93 13.16 10.53
N THR A 427 -19.01 12.83 11.22
CA THR A 427 -19.67 13.74 12.16
C THR A 427 -19.00 13.74 13.54
N VAL A 428 -19.36 14.70 14.39
CA VAL A 428 -18.97 14.70 15.81
C VAL A 428 -19.47 13.43 16.49
N LEU A 429 -20.73 13.03 16.26
CA LEU A 429 -21.29 11.79 16.80
C LEU A 429 -20.50 10.56 16.40
N GLU A 430 -20.18 10.42 15.10
CA GLU A 430 -19.40 9.28 14.59
C GLU A 430 -17.98 9.24 15.17
N ASN A 431 -17.38 10.40 15.42
CA ASN A 431 -16.06 10.47 16.05
C ASN A 431 -16.08 10.09 17.53
N VAL A 432 -17.13 10.41 18.26
CA VAL A 432 -17.26 10.04 19.68
C VAL A 432 -17.72 8.59 19.84
N ALA A 433 -18.63 8.11 18.97
CA ALA A 433 -19.07 6.72 18.94
C ALA A 433 -18.07 5.77 18.26
N TYR A 434 -16.85 6.26 17.92
CA TYR A 434 -15.88 5.48 17.16
C TYR A 434 -15.33 4.32 17.99
N GLY A 435 -15.61 3.11 17.52
CA GLY A 435 -15.15 1.85 18.11
C GLY A 435 -16.25 0.79 18.05
N ASP A 436 -15.81 -0.48 18.16
CA ASP A 436 -16.73 -1.61 18.29
C ASP A 436 -16.80 -2.01 19.77
N ASN A 437 -17.90 -1.70 20.42
CA ASN A 437 -18.08 -2.06 21.84
C ASN A 437 -18.72 -3.46 21.90
N LEU A 438 -17.99 -4.43 22.44
CA LEU A 438 -18.46 -5.81 22.61
C LEU A 438 -19.74 -5.92 23.47
N LYS A 439 -20.03 -4.93 24.28
CA LYS A 439 -21.16 -4.98 25.21
C LYS A 439 -22.47 -4.45 24.58
N GLU A 440 -22.45 -3.24 24.00
CA GLU A 440 -23.61 -2.62 23.35
C GLU A 440 -23.19 -1.43 22.50
N LYS A 441 -23.99 -1.06 21.48
CA LYS A 441 -23.77 0.20 20.73
C LYS A 441 -24.05 1.39 21.62
N VAL A 442 -23.10 2.32 21.66
CA VAL A 442 -23.24 3.58 22.42
C VAL A 442 -24.45 4.37 21.91
N THR A 443 -25.37 4.72 22.81
CA THR A 443 -26.55 5.49 22.48
C THR A 443 -26.26 6.98 22.24
N LYS A 444 -27.15 7.68 21.55
CA LYS A 444 -26.99 9.13 21.33
C LYS A 444 -26.98 9.94 22.65
N GLU A 445 -27.74 9.50 23.65
CA GLU A 445 -27.78 10.09 24.99
C GLU A 445 -26.45 9.94 25.72
N GLU A 446 -25.83 8.76 25.63
CA GLU A 446 -24.51 8.50 26.22
C GLU A 446 -23.42 9.33 25.54
N ILE A 447 -23.49 9.49 24.21
CA ILE A 447 -22.55 10.35 23.47
C ILE A 447 -22.69 11.81 23.92
N LYS A 448 -23.92 12.33 24.03
CA LYS A 448 -24.16 13.70 24.49
C LYS A 448 -23.64 13.91 25.92
N LYS A 449 -23.89 12.94 26.82
CA LYS A 449 -23.36 12.98 28.18
C LYS A 449 -21.81 12.95 28.20
N ALA A 450 -21.20 12.12 27.36
CA ALA A 450 -19.74 12.06 27.26
C ALA A 450 -19.14 13.38 26.74
N ILE A 451 -19.79 14.04 25.77
CA ILE A 451 -19.41 15.35 25.24
C ILE A 451 -19.53 16.43 26.34
N ASP A 452 -20.56 16.35 27.17
CA ASP A 452 -20.76 17.28 28.29
C ASP A 452 -19.68 17.11 29.37
N VAL A 453 -19.44 15.88 29.83
CA VAL A 453 -18.36 15.56 30.78
C VAL A 453 -17.00 16.02 30.25
N ALA A 454 -16.74 15.84 28.94
CA ALA A 454 -15.51 16.29 28.29
C ALA A 454 -15.47 17.81 28.06
N GLN A 455 -16.43 18.58 28.57
CA GLN A 455 -16.53 20.04 28.41
C GLN A 455 -16.51 20.47 26.92
N ALA A 456 -17.11 19.66 26.05
CA ALA A 456 -17.12 19.89 24.61
C ALA A 456 -18.45 20.49 24.10
N THR A 457 -19.49 20.51 24.92
CA THR A 457 -20.84 20.98 24.56
C THR A 457 -20.86 22.41 24.02
N ASP A 458 -20.11 23.32 24.66
CA ASP A 458 -20.08 24.75 24.27
C ASP A 458 -19.62 25.01 22.84
N PHE A 459 -18.59 24.26 22.37
CA PHE A 459 -18.12 24.46 21.01
C PHE A 459 -18.91 23.60 20.01
N VAL A 460 -19.37 22.41 20.40
CA VAL A 460 -20.20 21.56 19.54
C VAL A 460 -21.54 22.23 19.22
N SER A 461 -22.18 22.85 20.21
CA SER A 461 -23.44 23.57 20.01
C SER A 461 -23.31 24.81 19.12
N LYS A 462 -22.10 25.40 19.01
CA LYS A 462 -21.82 26.54 18.13
C LYS A 462 -21.45 26.13 16.70
N MET A 463 -21.24 24.83 16.43
CA MET A 463 -21.03 24.34 15.07
C MET A 463 -22.35 24.35 14.29
N GLU A 464 -22.26 24.54 12.97
CA GLU A 464 -23.40 24.76 12.07
C GLU A 464 -24.54 23.73 12.23
N ASN A 465 -24.19 22.44 12.39
CA ASN A 465 -25.13 21.32 12.59
C ASN A 465 -24.99 20.67 13.98
N GLY A 466 -24.37 21.35 14.96
CA GLY A 466 -24.20 20.82 16.30
C GLY A 466 -23.50 19.46 16.33
N TYR A 467 -24.13 18.44 16.89
CA TYR A 467 -23.59 17.09 16.99
C TYR A 467 -23.39 16.36 15.64
N ASP A 468 -24.16 16.74 14.62
CA ASP A 468 -24.05 16.19 13.26
C ASP A 468 -23.07 16.99 12.37
N SER A 469 -22.38 17.99 12.95
CA SER A 469 -21.39 18.78 12.23
C SER A 469 -20.22 17.94 11.73
N HIS A 470 -19.80 18.25 10.51
CA HIS A 470 -18.73 17.52 9.84
C HIS A 470 -17.36 17.86 10.42
N ILE A 471 -16.58 16.82 10.73
CA ILE A 471 -15.16 16.90 11.07
C ILE A 471 -14.34 16.49 9.84
N ALA A 472 -13.50 17.40 9.37
CA ALA A 472 -12.61 17.14 8.24
C ALA A 472 -11.51 16.14 8.61
N ARG A 473 -10.85 15.58 7.61
CA ARG A 473 -9.75 14.62 7.79
C ARG A 473 -8.69 15.15 8.75
N GLY A 474 -8.42 14.40 9.81
CA GLY A 474 -7.48 14.79 10.87
C GLY A 474 -7.95 15.97 11.71
N GLY A 475 -9.24 16.36 11.61
CA GLY A 475 -9.82 17.46 12.37
C GLY A 475 -9.23 18.83 12.03
N THR A 476 -8.87 19.08 10.76
CA THR A 476 -8.23 20.36 10.34
C THR A 476 -9.12 21.58 10.54
N ASN A 477 -10.42 21.37 10.68
CA ASN A 477 -11.44 22.42 10.92
C ASN A 477 -11.74 22.67 12.40
N ILE A 478 -11.04 22.00 13.33
CA ILE A 478 -11.20 22.20 14.77
C ILE A 478 -9.84 22.39 15.45
N SER A 479 -9.81 23.12 16.59
CA SER A 479 -8.59 23.41 17.32
C SER A 479 -8.02 22.18 18.03
N GLY A 480 -6.73 22.23 18.45
CA GLY A 480 -6.08 21.16 19.19
C GLY A 480 -6.81 20.78 20.48
N GLY A 481 -7.20 21.76 21.27
CA GLY A 481 -7.98 21.54 22.51
C GLY A 481 -9.37 20.96 22.25
N GLN A 482 -10.04 21.34 21.15
CA GLN A 482 -11.31 20.75 20.74
C GLN A 482 -11.15 19.27 20.35
N LYS A 483 -10.11 18.93 19.58
CA LYS A 483 -9.78 17.53 19.26
C LYS A 483 -9.56 16.71 20.52
N GLN A 484 -8.81 17.27 21.47
CA GLN A 484 -8.49 16.57 22.70
C GLN A 484 -9.75 16.29 23.53
N ARG A 485 -10.65 17.29 23.68
CA ARG A 485 -11.94 17.10 24.35
C ARG A 485 -12.82 16.05 23.67
N LEU A 486 -12.88 16.01 22.34
CA LEU A 486 -13.62 14.96 21.63
C LEU A 486 -12.95 13.57 21.77
N SER A 487 -11.62 13.50 21.86
CA SER A 487 -10.92 12.25 22.15
C SER A 487 -11.20 11.73 23.55
N ILE A 488 -11.28 12.63 24.54
CA ILE A 488 -11.73 12.31 25.90
C ILE A 488 -13.18 11.86 25.91
N ALA A 489 -14.08 12.58 25.21
CA ALA A 489 -15.48 12.18 25.08
C ALA A 489 -15.66 10.78 24.49
N ARG A 490 -14.84 10.43 23.47
CA ARG A 490 -14.79 9.08 22.88
C ARG A 490 -14.50 8.00 23.93
N ALA A 491 -13.48 8.21 24.76
CA ALA A 491 -13.12 7.26 25.80
C ALA A 491 -14.21 7.16 26.88
N ILE A 492 -14.83 8.28 27.26
CA ILE A 492 -15.93 8.32 28.25
C ILE A 492 -17.16 7.58 27.74
N ALA A 493 -17.53 7.78 26.47
CA ALA A 493 -18.69 7.13 25.86
C ALA A 493 -18.58 5.60 25.87
N TYR A 494 -17.36 5.09 25.88
CA TYR A 494 -17.06 3.66 25.90
C TYR A 494 -17.27 3.00 27.25
N LYS A 495 -17.26 3.78 28.36
CA LYS A 495 -17.37 3.33 29.76
C LYS A 495 -16.42 2.17 30.10
N PRO A 496 -15.12 2.30 29.86
CA PRO A 496 -14.13 1.27 30.17
C PRO A 496 -13.90 1.12 31.68
N GLU A 497 -13.28 0.03 32.08
CA GLU A 497 -12.86 -0.21 33.46
C GLU A 497 -11.58 0.55 33.83
N ILE A 498 -10.75 0.85 32.81
CA ILE A 498 -9.45 1.51 32.94
C ILE A 498 -9.36 2.65 31.94
N TYR A 499 -9.05 3.85 32.41
CA TYR A 499 -8.75 5.00 31.57
C TYR A 499 -7.26 5.26 31.52
N ILE A 500 -6.71 5.48 30.34
CA ILE A 500 -5.30 5.85 30.13
C ILE A 500 -5.24 7.21 29.45
N PHE A 501 -4.67 8.20 30.13
CA PHE A 501 -4.47 9.56 29.62
C PHE A 501 -2.99 9.80 29.35
N ASP A 502 -2.59 9.81 28.09
CA ASP A 502 -1.21 10.10 27.69
C ASP A 502 -1.05 11.58 27.39
N ASP A 503 -0.64 12.36 28.41
CA ASP A 503 -0.44 13.82 28.35
C ASP A 503 -1.61 14.59 27.71
N SER A 504 -2.84 14.09 27.97
CA SER A 504 -4.04 14.49 27.23
C SER A 504 -4.61 15.84 27.66
N PHE A 505 -4.10 16.43 28.73
CA PHE A 505 -4.57 17.70 29.30
C PHE A 505 -3.69 18.89 28.90
N SER A 506 -2.51 18.66 28.36
CA SER A 506 -1.53 19.70 28.03
C SER A 506 -2.00 20.69 26.94
N ALA A 507 -2.89 20.26 26.05
CA ALA A 507 -3.44 21.08 24.98
C ALA A 507 -4.64 21.95 25.42
N LEU A 508 -5.07 21.87 26.68
CA LEU A 508 -6.23 22.60 27.22
C LEU A 508 -5.77 23.86 27.96
N ASP A 509 -6.62 24.88 27.95
CA ASP A 509 -6.45 26.01 28.83
C ASP A 509 -6.71 25.64 30.29
N TYR A 510 -6.10 26.37 31.21
CA TYR A 510 -6.08 26.05 32.63
C TYR A 510 -7.47 25.90 33.26
N LYS A 511 -8.42 26.78 32.87
CA LYS A 511 -9.79 26.78 33.38
C LYS A 511 -10.56 25.54 32.92
N THR A 512 -10.48 25.25 31.62
CA THR A 512 -11.15 24.07 31.03
C THR A 512 -10.54 22.78 31.59
N ASP A 513 -9.22 22.70 31.76
CA ASP A 513 -8.53 21.56 32.35
C ASP A 513 -9.02 21.29 33.80
N ALA A 514 -9.10 22.32 34.64
CA ALA A 514 -9.54 22.17 36.03
C ALA A 514 -11.00 21.67 36.12
N ILE A 515 -11.89 22.25 35.32
CA ILE A 515 -13.31 21.84 35.29
C ILE A 515 -13.44 20.41 34.78
N LEU A 516 -12.78 20.08 33.67
CA LEU A 516 -12.81 18.76 33.07
C LEU A 516 -12.33 17.68 34.04
N ARG A 517 -11.21 17.88 34.71
CA ARG A 517 -10.70 16.91 35.69
C ARG A 517 -11.65 16.71 36.88
N ARG A 518 -12.30 17.78 37.33
CA ARG A 518 -13.30 17.67 38.40
C ARG A 518 -14.51 16.83 37.96
N GLU A 519 -15.02 17.02 36.76
CA GLU A 519 -16.14 16.25 36.24
C GLU A 519 -15.72 14.81 35.89
N LEU A 520 -14.51 14.61 35.32
CA LEU A 520 -13.95 13.29 35.12
C LEU A 520 -13.83 12.49 36.41
N LYS A 521 -13.31 13.07 37.50
CA LYS A 521 -13.17 12.40 38.80
C LYS A 521 -14.52 11.90 39.32
N LYS A 522 -15.61 12.65 39.11
CA LYS A 522 -16.96 12.21 39.49
C LYS A 522 -17.43 11.03 38.61
N TYR A 523 -17.13 11.08 37.31
CA TYR A 523 -17.60 10.10 36.34
C TYR A 523 -16.79 8.79 36.40
N THR A 524 -15.49 8.88 36.66
CA THR A 524 -14.56 7.75 36.69
C THR A 524 -14.36 7.16 38.09
N LYS A 525 -15.24 7.48 39.07
CA LYS A 525 -15.09 7.06 40.46
C LYS A 525 -14.94 5.55 40.66
N ASP A 526 -15.57 4.75 39.78
CA ASP A 526 -15.52 3.29 39.84
C ASP A 526 -14.56 2.68 38.80
N ALA A 527 -13.74 3.50 38.14
CA ALA A 527 -12.78 3.09 37.13
C ALA A 527 -11.36 3.54 37.52
N THR A 528 -10.38 2.75 37.14
CA THR A 528 -8.96 3.06 37.36
C THR A 528 -8.45 4.04 36.32
N CYS A 529 -7.74 5.08 36.79
CA CYS A 529 -7.18 6.11 35.92
C CYS A 529 -5.65 6.09 35.95
N LEU A 530 -5.04 5.91 34.80
CA LEU A 530 -3.59 6.04 34.58
C LEU A 530 -3.31 7.34 33.83
N ILE A 531 -2.62 8.29 34.46
CA ILE A 531 -2.45 9.65 33.92
C ILE A 531 -0.95 9.93 33.73
N VAL A 532 -0.51 10.09 32.51
CA VAL A 532 0.80 10.71 32.22
C VAL A 532 0.59 12.22 32.14
N ALA A 533 1.35 12.97 32.90
CA ALA A 533 1.33 14.42 32.84
C ALA A 533 2.73 15.02 32.95
N GLN A 534 2.86 16.23 32.42
CA GLN A 534 4.05 17.06 32.54
C GLN A 534 3.86 18.17 33.57
N ARG A 535 2.60 18.47 33.96
CA ARG A 535 2.26 19.53 34.92
C ARG A 535 1.91 18.95 36.27
N ILE A 536 2.57 19.48 37.33
CA ILE A 536 2.29 19.08 38.71
C ILE A 536 0.82 19.32 39.07
N GLY A 537 0.27 20.48 38.74
CA GLY A 537 -1.12 20.82 39.00
C GLY A 537 -2.15 19.83 38.41
N THR A 538 -1.77 19.00 37.45
CA THR A 538 -2.62 17.95 36.90
C THR A 538 -2.68 16.71 37.79
N ILE A 539 -1.63 16.41 38.52
CA ILE A 539 -1.42 15.14 39.25
C ILE A 539 -1.36 15.25 40.76
N MET A 540 -1.29 16.47 41.33
CA MET A 540 -1.14 16.67 42.79
C MET A 540 -2.26 16.01 43.60
N ASN A 541 -3.43 15.81 43.05
CA ASN A 541 -4.59 15.16 43.66
C ASN A 541 -4.74 13.68 43.26
N ALA A 542 -3.74 13.05 42.66
CA ALA A 542 -3.71 11.62 42.38
C ALA A 542 -3.49 10.83 43.66
N ASP A 543 -4.11 9.65 43.74
CA ASP A 543 -3.98 8.75 44.90
C ASP A 543 -2.56 8.21 45.00
N LYS A 544 -1.89 8.03 43.88
CA LYS A 544 -0.50 7.57 43.78
C LYS A 544 0.21 8.26 42.61
N ILE A 545 1.40 8.76 42.88
CA ILE A 545 2.26 9.37 41.84
C ILE A 545 3.53 8.52 41.74
N ILE A 546 3.91 8.15 40.54
CA ILE A 546 5.13 7.42 40.21
C ILE A 546 6.07 8.37 39.48
N VAL A 547 7.23 8.58 40.04
CA VAL A 547 8.27 9.45 39.50
C VAL A 547 9.26 8.61 38.72
N LEU A 548 9.38 8.89 37.43
CA LEU A 548 10.30 8.20 36.53
C LEU A 548 11.50 9.09 36.21
N ASP A 549 12.69 8.59 36.43
CA ASP A 549 13.92 9.19 35.94
C ASP A 549 14.78 8.14 35.23
N LYS A 550 15.24 8.46 34.00
CA LYS A 550 16.08 7.56 33.19
C LYS A 550 15.58 6.11 33.14
N GLY A 551 14.26 5.94 33.01
CA GLY A 551 13.65 4.60 32.89
C GLY A 551 13.44 3.85 34.23
N LYS A 552 13.76 4.44 35.37
CA LYS A 552 13.60 3.83 36.71
C LYS A 552 12.55 4.57 37.52
N CYS A 553 11.88 3.84 38.40
CA CYS A 553 11.02 4.44 39.43
C CYS A 553 11.89 4.95 40.58
N VAL A 554 12.01 6.29 40.69
CA VAL A 554 12.83 6.93 41.75
C VAL A 554 12.01 7.41 42.94
N GLY A 555 10.68 7.39 42.83
CA GLY A 555 9.77 7.72 43.93
C GLY A 555 8.35 7.26 43.63
N MET A 556 7.63 6.83 44.65
CA MET A 556 6.23 6.43 44.61
C MET A 556 5.54 6.84 45.92
N GLY A 557 4.40 7.52 45.81
CA GLY A 557 3.60 7.96 46.95
C GLY A 557 2.63 9.07 46.58
N THR A 558 2.04 9.70 47.55
CA THR A 558 1.21 10.90 47.41
C THR A 558 2.05 12.15 47.14
N HIS A 559 1.43 13.22 46.68
CA HIS A 559 2.09 14.50 46.47
C HIS A 559 2.88 14.96 47.69
N LYS A 560 2.25 14.90 48.89
CA LYS A 560 2.87 15.34 50.17
C LYS A 560 4.06 14.47 50.59
N GLU A 561 3.99 13.18 50.34
CA GLU A 561 5.09 12.24 50.64
C GLU A 561 6.27 12.46 49.70
N LEU A 562 6.01 12.66 48.41
CA LEU A 562 7.05 12.84 47.41
C LEU A 562 7.77 14.19 47.53
N LEU A 563 7.08 15.24 47.92
CA LEU A 563 7.71 16.54 48.22
C LEU A 563 8.75 16.42 49.36
N LYS A 564 8.55 15.49 50.29
CA LYS A 564 9.47 15.27 51.42
C LYS A 564 10.59 14.29 51.10
N ASN A 565 10.27 13.24 50.33
CA ASN A 565 11.13 12.05 50.24
C ASN A 565 11.74 11.84 48.83
N CYS A 566 11.36 12.60 47.83
CA CYS A 566 11.84 12.44 46.44
C CYS A 566 12.39 13.77 45.91
N GLU A 567 13.71 13.89 45.83
CA GLU A 567 14.38 15.10 45.34
C GLU A 567 14.00 15.45 43.89
N VAL A 568 13.97 14.46 43.02
CA VAL A 568 13.57 14.62 41.61
C VAL A 568 12.15 15.18 41.48
N TYR A 569 11.21 14.68 42.33
CA TYR A 569 9.85 15.22 42.34
C TYR A 569 9.79 16.66 42.82
N LYS A 570 10.55 16.96 43.87
CA LYS A 570 10.63 18.30 44.46
C LYS A 570 11.22 19.30 43.45
N GLU A 571 12.26 18.94 42.74
CA GLU A 571 12.85 19.77 41.68
C GLU A 571 11.82 20.06 40.56
N ILE A 572 11.10 19.03 40.07
CA ILE A 572 10.07 19.20 39.07
C ILE A 572 8.95 20.12 39.58
N ALA A 573 8.54 19.93 40.84
CA ALA A 573 7.46 20.71 41.43
C ALA A 573 7.86 22.19 41.62
N LEU A 574 9.02 22.47 42.16
CA LEU A 574 9.55 23.84 42.34
C LEU A 574 9.83 24.57 41.02
N SER A 575 10.08 23.83 39.94
CA SER A 575 10.24 24.43 38.63
C SER A 575 8.93 24.96 38.01
N GLN A 576 7.77 24.55 38.55
CA GLN A 576 6.44 24.83 38.00
C GLN A 576 5.55 25.67 38.92
N LEU A 577 5.68 25.52 40.21
CA LEU A 577 4.84 26.14 41.24
C LEU A 577 5.70 26.77 42.34
N SER A 578 5.21 27.83 42.97
CA SER A 578 5.85 28.42 44.14
C SER A 578 5.74 27.50 45.37
N GLU A 579 6.59 27.71 46.37
CA GLU A 579 6.52 26.91 47.61
C GLU A 579 5.18 27.11 48.36
N GLU A 580 4.56 28.26 48.24
CA GLU A 580 3.25 28.56 48.79
C GLU A 580 2.15 27.73 48.12
N GLU A 581 2.11 27.69 46.79
CA GLU A 581 1.16 26.92 45.99
C GLU A 581 1.31 25.39 46.19
N LEU A 582 2.52 24.93 46.44
CA LEU A 582 2.78 23.50 46.73
C LEU A 582 2.27 23.05 48.07
N ASN A 583 2.19 23.95 49.07
CA ASN A 583 1.74 23.65 50.43
C ASN A 583 0.23 23.82 50.62
N GLU A 584 -0.49 24.54 49.72
CA GLU A 584 -1.95 24.71 49.76
C GLU A 584 -2.73 23.52 49.16
N GLY A 585 -2.10 22.57 48.48
CA GLY A 585 -2.67 21.33 47.90
C GLY A 585 -2.42 20.15 48.87
#